data_f7207f1ab17eca174f096f0b6eb6cbd8
#
_entry.id   f7207f1ab17eca174f096f0b6eb6cbd8
#
_cell.length_a   1.000
_cell.length_b   1.000
_cell.length_c   1.000
_cell.angle_alpha   90.00
_cell.angle_beta   90.00
_cell.angle_gamma   90.00
#
_symmetry.space_group_name_H-M   'P 1'
#
loop_
_entity.id
_entity.type
_entity.pdbx_description
1 polymer ?
#
loop_
_entity_poly.entity_id
_entity_poly.type
_entity_poly.pdbx_seq_one_letter_code
_entity_poly.pdbx_strand_id
1 'polypeptide(L)'
;MRYFMNLSYKGTNYHGWQIQRNAPSVQAELERALSTVLRLPTPVTGAGRTDTGVHARDYTAHFDAAPVAEAEALRYQLNAMLPDDIAVHRIRRVRDDAHARFDAAEREYTYYMRSEKDPFSRETSWQYRGALDTAAMNEAAAHLLAFDDFTTFAKLNSANKTNICKVTYARWRQEGTELIFTIRANRFLRNMVRAITGTLVGVGRGKMTPDEFRSIIAARDLSRAGSSAPAQGLFLTAVRYPEEIFLDSDTPSHQIGRASCRERVCLYV
;
A
#
# COMPACT_ATOMS: atom_id res chain seq x y z
N MET A 1 5.14 -18.68 18.24
CA MET A 1 6.11 -18.13 17.29
C MET A 1 5.42 -17.14 16.38
N ARG A 2 6.05 -16.01 16.08
CA ARG A 2 5.48 -14.99 15.21
C ARG A 2 5.98 -15.08 13.78
N TYR A 3 5.07 -14.86 12.83
CA TYR A 3 5.36 -14.87 11.40
C TYR A 3 4.87 -13.58 10.76
N PHE A 4 5.68 -13.01 9.87
CA PHE A 4 5.23 -11.97 8.95
C PHE A 4 4.79 -12.63 7.64
N MET A 5 3.63 -12.22 7.17
CA MET A 5 3.03 -12.61 5.90
C MET A 5 3.01 -11.40 4.99
N ASN A 6 3.73 -11.49 3.87
CA ASN A 6 3.66 -10.48 2.81
C ASN A 6 2.59 -10.88 1.79
N LEU A 7 1.75 -9.92 1.41
CA LEU A 7 0.58 -10.16 0.56
C LEU A 7 0.25 -8.95 -0.31
N SER A 8 -0.53 -9.20 -1.36
CA SER A 8 -1.19 -8.17 -2.14
C SER A 8 -2.69 -8.38 -2.18
N TYR A 9 -3.44 -7.30 -2.41
CA TYR A 9 -4.88 -7.39 -2.61
C TYR A 9 -5.43 -6.25 -3.47
N LYS A 10 -6.48 -6.57 -4.22
CA LYS A 10 -7.32 -5.60 -4.92
C LYS A 10 -8.51 -5.24 -4.01
N GLY A 11 -8.52 -4.02 -3.50
CA GLY A 11 -9.47 -3.59 -2.46
C GLY A 11 -10.89 -3.30 -2.95
N THR A 12 -11.20 -3.47 -4.24
CA THR A 12 -12.48 -3.10 -4.85
C THR A 12 -13.69 -3.71 -4.13
N ASN A 13 -13.59 -4.99 -3.75
CA ASN A 13 -14.67 -5.75 -3.13
C ASN A 13 -14.68 -5.66 -1.60
N TYR A 14 -13.76 -4.88 -1.00
CA TYR A 14 -13.58 -4.84 0.45
C TYR A 14 -13.84 -3.46 1.03
N HIS A 15 -14.39 -3.45 2.24
CA HIS A 15 -14.53 -2.22 3.04
C HIS A 15 -13.23 -1.85 3.78
N GLY A 16 -12.11 -2.08 3.10
CA GLY A 16 -10.76 -1.87 3.59
C GLY A 16 -10.15 -3.09 4.29
N TRP A 17 -9.03 -2.86 4.95
CA TRP A 17 -8.30 -3.93 5.63
C TRP A 17 -9.03 -4.48 6.84
N GLN A 18 -9.45 -3.60 7.76
CA GLN A 18 -9.88 -3.95 9.12
C GLN A 18 -11.24 -4.63 9.14
N ILE A 19 -11.39 -5.71 9.92
CA ILE A 19 -12.68 -6.35 10.23
C ILE A 19 -13.68 -5.33 10.75
N GLN A 20 -14.87 -5.35 10.17
CA GLN A 20 -16.01 -4.52 10.52
C GLN A 20 -17.26 -5.39 10.62
N ARG A 21 -18.24 -4.95 11.43
CA ARG A 21 -19.54 -5.62 11.47
C ARG A 21 -20.25 -5.49 10.11
N ASN A 22 -20.71 -6.62 9.57
CA ASN A 22 -21.52 -6.68 8.35
C ASN A 22 -20.87 -6.12 7.06
N ALA A 23 -19.55 -6.18 6.96
CA ALA A 23 -18.84 -5.76 5.75
C ALA A 23 -17.63 -6.67 5.45
N PRO A 24 -17.43 -7.10 4.19
CA PRO A 24 -16.26 -7.88 3.82
C PRO A 24 -14.99 -7.07 4.02
N SER A 25 -13.94 -7.70 4.53
CA SER A 25 -12.63 -7.08 4.75
C SER A 25 -11.52 -8.08 4.44
N VAL A 26 -10.37 -7.56 4.03
CA VAL A 26 -9.20 -8.39 3.70
C VAL A 26 -8.73 -9.19 4.93
N GLN A 27 -8.75 -8.57 6.11
CA GLN A 27 -8.37 -9.22 7.37
C GLN A 27 -9.27 -10.44 7.67
N ALA A 28 -10.59 -10.34 7.45
CA ALA A 28 -11.52 -11.44 7.71
C ALA A 28 -11.24 -12.65 6.80
N GLU A 29 -10.94 -12.42 5.52
CA GLU A 29 -10.61 -13.50 4.58
C GLU A 29 -9.32 -14.21 4.98
N LEU A 30 -8.29 -13.45 5.38
CA LEU A 30 -7.03 -14.02 5.83
C LEU A 30 -7.17 -14.82 7.14
N GLU A 31 -7.90 -14.29 8.12
CA GLU A 31 -8.16 -14.99 9.38
C GLU A 31 -8.97 -16.28 9.16
N ARG A 32 -9.95 -16.25 8.25
CA ARG A 32 -10.71 -17.44 7.86
C ARG A 32 -9.79 -18.50 7.23
N ALA A 33 -8.97 -18.12 6.25
CA ALA A 33 -8.07 -19.03 5.56
C ALA A 33 -7.03 -19.61 6.51
N LEU A 34 -6.33 -18.78 7.29
CA LEU A 34 -5.35 -19.21 8.29
C LEU A 34 -5.95 -20.14 9.33
N SER A 35 -7.11 -19.78 9.90
CA SER A 35 -7.76 -20.59 10.93
C SER A 35 -8.18 -21.95 10.40
N THR A 36 -8.58 -22.04 9.13
CA THR A 36 -8.93 -23.31 8.48
C THR A 36 -7.70 -24.18 8.26
N VAL A 37 -6.62 -23.62 7.70
CA VAL A 37 -5.39 -24.38 7.41
C VAL A 37 -4.72 -24.82 8.70
N LEU A 38 -4.60 -23.94 9.68
CA LEU A 38 -3.94 -24.22 10.96
C LEU A 38 -4.84 -24.94 11.98
N ARG A 39 -6.14 -25.10 11.65
CA ARG A 39 -7.17 -25.71 12.51
C ARG A 39 -7.28 -25.10 13.90
N LEU A 40 -6.99 -23.81 14.01
CA LEU A 40 -7.01 -23.03 15.24
C LEU A 40 -7.37 -21.58 14.91
N PRO A 41 -8.20 -20.90 15.70
CA PRO A 41 -8.43 -19.47 15.54
C PRO A 41 -7.11 -18.69 15.50
N THR A 42 -6.83 -18.04 14.35
CA THR A 42 -5.55 -17.37 14.11
C THR A 42 -5.81 -15.91 13.72
N PRO A 43 -5.82 -15.00 14.70
CA PRO A 43 -6.00 -13.58 14.43
C PRO A 43 -4.80 -12.99 13.68
N VAL A 44 -5.06 -11.99 12.85
CA VAL A 44 -4.05 -11.33 12.01
C VAL A 44 -3.98 -9.84 12.36
N THR A 45 -2.77 -9.32 12.49
CA THR A 45 -2.55 -7.88 12.68
C THR A 45 -1.77 -7.29 11.51
N GLY A 46 -2.36 -6.32 10.82
CA GLY A 46 -1.74 -5.69 9.65
C GLY A 46 -0.85 -4.49 9.95
N ALA A 47 -0.02 -4.12 8.98
CA ALA A 47 0.89 -2.96 9.01
C ALA A 47 0.18 -1.61 9.13
N GLY A 48 -1.11 -1.56 8.81
CA GLY A 48 -1.93 -0.36 8.90
C GLY A 48 -3.34 -0.61 8.35
N ARG A 49 -4.22 0.37 8.50
CA ARG A 49 -5.55 0.31 7.90
C ARG A 49 -5.52 0.91 6.51
N THR A 50 -6.19 0.27 5.56
CA THR A 50 -6.55 0.88 4.27
C THR A 50 -8.04 1.18 4.27
N ASP A 51 -8.43 2.24 3.57
CA ASP A 51 -9.84 2.60 3.40
C ASP A 51 -10.54 1.67 2.39
N THR A 52 -11.88 1.69 2.37
CA THR A 52 -12.71 0.99 1.36
C THR A 52 -12.22 1.29 -0.06
N GLY A 53 -12.01 0.27 -0.87
CA GLY A 53 -11.58 0.38 -2.26
C GLY A 53 -10.10 0.69 -2.48
N VAL A 54 -9.30 0.83 -1.43
CA VAL A 54 -7.84 1.03 -1.51
C VAL A 54 -7.15 -0.32 -1.67
N HIS A 55 -6.17 -0.38 -2.57
CA HIS A 55 -5.42 -1.58 -2.89
C HIS A 55 -4.09 -1.67 -2.13
N ALA A 56 -3.47 -2.85 -2.17
CA ALA A 56 -2.08 -3.01 -1.76
C ALA A 56 -1.35 -3.96 -2.71
N ARG A 57 -0.13 -3.60 -3.11
CA ARG A 57 0.80 -4.45 -3.86
C ARG A 57 1.81 -5.14 -2.95
N ASP A 58 2.15 -4.47 -1.86
CA ASP A 58 3.08 -4.98 -0.86
C ASP A 58 2.55 -4.60 0.54
N TYR A 59 1.83 -5.53 1.13
CA TYR A 59 1.25 -5.39 2.46
C TYR A 59 1.83 -6.44 3.39
N THR A 60 2.07 -6.07 4.64
CA THR A 60 2.56 -7.02 5.65
C THR A 60 1.56 -7.15 6.78
N ALA A 61 1.30 -8.39 7.18
CA ALA A 61 0.56 -8.72 8.38
C ALA A 61 1.33 -9.74 9.20
N HIS A 62 1.11 -9.78 10.52
CA HIS A 62 1.65 -10.83 11.37
C HIS A 62 0.55 -11.68 11.99
N PHE A 63 0.91 -12.91 12.27
CA PHE A 63 0.12 -13.87 13.03
C PHE A 63 1.02 -14.72 13.91
N ASP A 64 0.44 -15.32 14.94
CA ASP A 64 1.13 -16.24 15.84
C ASP A 64 0.64 -17.66 15.60
N ALA A 65 1.58 -18.62 15.49
CA ALA A 65 1.28 -20.03 15.30
C ALA A 65 2.30 -20.94 15.99
N ALA A 66 1.99 -22.22 16.12
CA ALA A 66 2.97 -23.27 16.37
C ALA A 66 4.06 -23.25 15.28
N PRO A 67 5.20 -23.94 15.49
CA PRO A 67 6.23 -24.01 14.45
C PRO A 67 5.64 -24.44 13.10
N VAL A 68 5.76 -23.56 12.09
CA VAL A 68 5.40 -23.88 10.71
C VAL A 68 6.58 -24.57 10.08
N ALA A 69 6.44 -25.89 9.82
CA ALA A 69 7.53 -26.69 9.27
C ALA A 69 7.93 -26.25 7.87
N GLU A 70 6.94 -25.91 7.04
CA GLU A 70 7.14 -25.51 5.64
C GLU A 70 6.31 -24.27 5.30
N ALA A 71 6.94 -23.09 5.32
CA ALA A 71 6.28 -21.81 5.04
C ALA A 71 5.70 -21.74 3.61
N GLU A 72 6.38 -22.39 2.64
CA GLU A 72 5.92 -22.45 1.25
C GLU A 72 4.66 -23.31 1.09
N ALA A 73 4.56 -24.44 1.80
CA ALA A 73 3.36 -25.26 1.81
C ALA A 73 2.17 -24.51 2.41
N LEU A 74 2.38 -23.78 3.52
CA LEU A 74 1.35 -22.92 4.12
C LEU A 74 0.93 -21.81 3.14
N ARG A 75 1.85 -21.14 2.48
CA ARG A 75 1.57 -20.12 1.47
C ARG A 75 0.71 -20.68 0.33
N TYR A 76 1.07 -21.84 -0.19
CA TYR A 76 0.33 -22.52 -1.25
C TYR A 76 -1.11 -22.84 -0.82
N GLN A 77 -1.30 -23.41 0.38
CA GLN A 77 -2.62 -23.74 0.92
C GLN A 77 -3.47 -22.48 1.13
N LEU A 78 -2.89 -21.40 1.62
CA LEU A 78 -3.60 -20.13 1.79
C LEU A 78 -4.07 -19.58 0.45
N ASN A 79 -3.20 -19.56 -0.56
CA ASN A 79 -3.57 -19.06 -1.90
C ASN A 79 -4.63 -19.93 -2.60
N ALA A 80 -4.69 -21.23 -2.29
CA ALA A 80 -5.75 -22.10 -2.81
C ALA A 80 -7.13 -21.85 -2.17
N MET A 81 -7.18 -21.15 -1.01
CA MET A 81 -8.41 -20.88 -0.26
C MET A 81 -8.86 -19.43 -0.32
N LEU A 82 -7.92 -18.52 -0.57
CA LEU A 82 -8.20 -17.08 -0.66
C LEU A 82 -8.92 -16.76 -1.97
N PRO A 83 -9.77 -15.71 -2.00
CA PRO A 83 -10.31 -15.17 -3.24
C PRO A 83 -9.21 -14.68 -4.18
N ASP A 84 -9.47 -14.67 -5.49
CA ASP A 84 -8.52 -14.28 -6.55
C ASP A 84 -7.97 -12.85 -6.40
N ASP A 85 -8.64 -12.02 -5.61
CA ASP A 85 -8.23 -10.64 -5.36
C ASP A 85 -7.34 -10.47 -4.11
N ILE A 86 -6.92 -11.58 -3.46
CA ILE A 86 -5.95 -11.61 -2.35
C ILE A 86 -4.89 -12.69 -2.63
N ALA A 87 -3.61 -12.33 -2.60
CA ALA A 87 -2.51 -13.26 -2.78
C ALA A 87 -1.45 -13.10 -1.69
N VAL A 88 -1.05 -14.23 -1.08
CA VAL A 88 0.09 -14.32 -0.15
C VAL A 88 1.34 -14.64 -0.95
N HIS A 89 2.37 -13.80 -0.83
CA HIS A 89 3.62 -13.93 -1.57
C HIS A 89 4.71 -14.62 -0.77
N ARG A 90 4.76 -14.34 0.56
CA ARG A 90 5.83 -14.83 1.42
C ARG A 90 5.36 -14.92 2.86
N ILE A 91 5.88 -15.93 3.59
CA ILE A 91 5.73 -16.09 5.03
C ILE A 91 7.13 -16.24 5.62
N ARG A 92 7.50 -15.39 6.58
CA ARG A 92 8.82 -15.40 7.23
C ARG A 92 8.69 -15.45 8.73
N ARG A 93 9.58 -16.20 9.37
CA ARG A 93 9.74 -16.20 10.82
C ARG A 93 10.38 -14.88 11.24
N VAL A 94 9.82 -14.25 12.27
CA VAL A 94 10.34 -13.03 12.88
C VAL A 94 10.51 -13.19 14.38
N ARG A 95 11.17 -12.23 15.04
CA ARG A 95 11.22 -12.20 16.51
C ARG A 95 9.80 -12.22 17.08
N ASP A 96 9.60 -12.88 18.22
CA ASP A 96 8.27 -13.06 18.80
C ASP A 96 7.63 -11.74 19.28
N ASP A 97 8.42 -10.71 19.50
CA ASP A 97 7.98 -9.35 19.85
C ASP A 97 7.75 -8.45 18.62
N ALA A 98 8.15 -8.87 17.40
CA ALA A 98 8.01 -8.07 16.19
C ALA A 98 6.54 -7.77 15.87
N HIS A 99 6.24 -6.52 15.47
CA HIS A 99 4.87 -6.06 15.25
C HIS A 99 4.72 -5.40 13.88
N ALA A 100 3.90 -5.96 12.99
CA ALA A 100 3.75 -5.48 11.61
C ALA A 100 3.45 -3.98 11.49
N ARG A 101 2.74 -3.39 12.46
CA ARG A 101 2.40 -1.96 12.44
C ARG A 101 3.47 -1.08 13.07
N PHE A 102 4.03 -1.49 14.20
CA PHE A 102 4.87 -0.60 15.02
C PHE A 102 6.32 -0.64 14.62
N ASP A 103 6.82 -1.77 14.12
CA ASP A 103 8.20 -1.90 13.65
C ASP A 103 8.39 -1.52 12.18
N ALA A 104 7.31 -1.17 11.46
CA ALA A 104 7.44 -0.67 10.11
C ALA A 104 8.08 0.72 10.11
N ALA A 105 9.28 0.81 9.52
CA ALA A 105 10.08 2.02 9.45
C ALA A 105 9.53 3.02 8.43
N GLU A 106 9.05 2.55 7.28
CA GLU A 106 8.53 3.38 6.20
C GLU A 106 7.35 2.69 5.49
N ARG A 107 6.41 3.48 4.98
CA ARG A 107 5.35 3.08 4.06
C ARG A 107 5.44 3.92 2.81
N GLU A 108 5.20 3.28 1.67
CA GLU A 108 5.08 3.94 0.38
C GLU A 108 3.67 3.74 -0.18
N TYR A 109 3.08 4.83 -0.64
CA TYR A 109 1.84 4.80 -1.40
C TYR A 109 2.08 5.34 -2.80
N THR A 110 1.43 4.71 -3.77
CA THR A 110 1.39 5.19 -5.15
C THR A 110 -0.06 5.41 -5.55
N TYR A 111 -0.34 6.57 -6.14
CA TYR A 111 -1.65 6.92 -6.66
C TYR A 111 -1.60 7.00 -8.17
N TYR A 112 -2.49 6.27 -8.85
CA TYR A 112 -2.56 6.21 -10.30
C TYR A 112 -3.74 7.03 -10.82
N MET A 113 -3.45 7.91 -11.78
CA MET A 113 -4.43 8.68 -12.55
C MET A 113 -4.22 8.43 -14.04
N ARG A 114 -5.27 8.57 -14.85
CA ARG A 114 -5.20 8.45 -16.30
C ARG A 114 -6.01 9.55 -16.98
N SER A 115 -5.46 10.11 -18.06
CA SER A 115 -6.16 11.10 -18.89
C SER A 115 -7.18 10.43 -19.83
N GLU A 116 -6.91 9.21 -20.28
CA GLU A 116 -7.73 8.47 -21.23
C GLU A 116 -8.56 7.38 -20.55
N LYS A 117 -9.68 7.03 -21.20
CA LYS A 117 -10.53 5.92 -20.76
C LYS A 117 -9.87 4.58 -21.09
N ASP A 118 -9.69 3.74 -20.06
CA ASP A 118 -9.20 2.38 -20.19
C ASP A 118 -10.09 1.43 -19.35
N PRO A 119 -10.79 0.49 -20.00
CA PRO A 119 -11.66 -0.46 -19.29
C PRO A 119 -10.91 -1.36 -18.32
N PHE A 120 -9.62 -1.68 -18.57
CA PHE A 120 -8.85 -2.62 -17.76
C PHE A 120 -8.30 -1.97 -16.48
N SER A 121 -8.14 -0.66 -16.45
CA SER A 121 -7.66 0.08 -15.28
C SER A 121 -8.74 0.86 -14.53
N ARG A 122 -10.02 0.68 -14.90
CA ARG A 122 -11.16 1.41 -14.29
C ARG A 122 -11.21 1.29 -12.77
N GLU A 123 -10.87 0.14 -12.23
CA GLU A 123 -10.92 -0.14 -10.79
C GLU A 123 -9.59 0.09 -10.08
N THR A 124 -8.54 0.46 -10.82
CA THR A 124 -7.16 0.58 -10.33
C THR A 124 -6.52 1.93 -10.64
N SER A 125 -7.29 2.87 -11.20
CA SER A 125 -6.84 4.23 -11.46
C SER A 125 -8.01 5.23 -11.40
N TRP A 126 -7.68 6.49 -11.19
CA TRP A 126 -8.65 7.58 -11.30
C TRP A 126 -8.60 8.15 -12.72
N GLN A 127 -9.66 7.95 -13.50
CA GLN A 127 -9.81 8.63 -14.79
C GLN A 127 -10.09 10.12 -14.55
N TYR A 128 -9.17 10.97 -15.02
CA TYR A 128 -9.26 12.42 -14.92
C TYR A 128 -9.05 13.06 -16.31
N ARG A 129 -10.06 13.72 -16.84
CA ARG A 129 -10.08 14.27 -18.23
C ARG A 129 -9.59 15.70 -18.35
N GLY A 130 -9.10 16.33 -17.31
CA GLY A 130 -8.59 17.70 -17.35
C GLY A 130 -7.08 17.75 -17.57
N ALA A 131 -6.59 18.85 -18.14
CA ALA A 131 -5.16 19.14 -18.10
C ALA A 131 -4.74 19.46 -16.65
N LEU A 132 -3.55 18.98 -16.27
CA LEU A 132 -2.95 19.23 -14.96
C LEU A 132 -1.54 19.76 -15.15
N ASP A 133 -1.21 20.85 -14.47
CA ASP A 133 0.15 21.36 -14.38
C ASP A 133 0.96 20.49 -13.39
N THR A 134 1.65 19.48 -13.93
CA THR A 134 2.47 18.57 -13.14
C THR A 134 3.68 19.27 -12.52
N ALA A 135 4.18 20.35 -13.12
CA ALA A 135 5.29 21.12 -12.55
C ALA A 135 4.86 21.83 -11.27
N ALA A 136 3.73 22.54 -11.32
CA ALA A 136 3.15 23.17 -10.13
C ALA A 136 2.76 22.14 -9.05
N MET A 137 2.23 20.98 -9.45
CA MET A 137 1.92 19.89 -8.51
C MET A 137 3.18 19.34 -7.82
N ASN A 138 4.31 19.25 -8.52
CA ASN A 138 5.58 18.80 -7.93
C ASN A 138 6.18 19.86 -7.00
N GLU A 139 6.11 21.12 -7.36
CA GLU A 139 6.52 22.24 -6.50
C GLU A 139 5.71 22.23 -5.18
N ALA A 140 4.40 22.11 -5.27
CA ALA A 140 3.52 21.98 -4.09
C ALA A 140 3.85 20.72 -3.26
N ALA A 141 4.07 19.55 -3.92
CA ALA A 141 4.38 18.30 -3.23
C ALA A 141 5.71 18.37 -2.47
N ALA A 142 6.70 19.14 -2.96
CA ALA A 142 7.97 19.33 -2.27
C ALA A 142 7.81 19.97 -0.89
N HIS A 143 6.80 20.82 -0.69
CA HIS A 143 6.50 21.42 0.62
C HIS A 143 6.16 20.37 1.68
N LEU A 144 5.61 19.19 1.31
CA LEU A 144 5.29 18.13 2.27
C LEU A 144 6.51 17.66 3.08
N LEU A 145 7.72 17.78 2.53
CA LEU A 145 8.96 17.34 3.18
C LEU A 145 9.41 18.29 4.31
N ALA A 146 8.88 19.51 4.31
CA ALA A 146 9.24 20.55 5.28
C ALA A 146 8.34 20.58 6.53
N PHE A 147 7.29 19.74 6.56
CA PHE A 147 6.34 19.69 7.66
C PHE A 147 6.32 18.31 8.30
N ASP A 148 5.94 18.28 9.58
CA ASP A 148 5.71 17.04 10.34
C ASP A 148 4.30 16.95 10.93
N ASP A 149 3.56 18.05 11.05
CA ASP A 149 2.17 18.07 11.49
C ASP A 149 1.20 18.13 10.28
N PHE A 150 0.48 17.03 10.08
CA PHE A 150 -0.46 16.86 8.98
C PHE A 150 -1.93 16.89 9.43
N THR A 151 -2.24 17.65 10.47
CA THR A 151 -3.61 17.81 10.99
C THR A 151 -4.60 18.17 9.89
N THR A 152 -4.23 19.07 8.96
CA THR A 152 -5.08 19.45 7.82
C THR A 152 -5.57 18.27 6.99
N PHE A 153 -4.77 17.22 6.86
CA PHE A 153 -5.12 16.03 6.05
C PHE A 153 -5.59 14.82 6.89
N ALA A 154 -5.81 15.02 8.19
CA ALA A 154 -6.37 13.98 9.04
C ALA A 154 -7.86 13.78 8.76
N LYS A 155 -8.40 12.61 9.07
CA LYS A 155 -9.84 12.39 9.06
C LYS A 155 -10.44 12.87 10.38
N LEU A 156 -11.52 13.62 10.29
CA LEU A 156 -12.30 14.03 11.47
C LEU A 156 -12.69 12.79 12.32
N ASN A 157 -12.66 12.92 13.65
CA ASN A 157 -12.98 11.85 14.59
C ASN A 157 -12.11 10.57 14.45
N SER A 158 -10.88 10.71 13.96
CA SER A 158 -9.93 9.60 13.98
C SER A 158 -9.29 9.46 15.36
N ALA A 159 -9.20 8.23 15.89
CA ALA A 159 -8.57 7.93 17.18
C ALA A 159 -7.01 8.01 17.09
N ASN A 160 -6.49 9.08 16.51
CA ASN A 160 -5.04 9.30 16.41
C ASN A 160 -4.54 9.89 17.74
N LYS A 161 -3.46 9.32 18.31
CA LYS A 161 -2.77 9.92 19.45
C LYS A 161 -2.02 11.19 19.06
N THR A 162 -1.57 11.28 17.81
CA THR A 162 -0.85 12.42 17.24
C THR A 162 -1.06 12.46 15.73
N ASN A 163 -0.98 13.66 15.14
CA ASN A 163 -1.02 13.88 13.70
C ASN A 163 0.37 14.11 13.10
N ILE A 164 1.42 13.79 13.87
CA ILE A 164 2.80 13.92 13.43
C ILE A 164 3.16 12.74 12.51
N CYS A 165 3.68 13.07 11.33
CA CYS A 165 4.19 12.15 10.32
C CYS A 165 5.45 12.77 9.70
N LYS A 166 6.43 11.97 9.32
CA LYS A 166 7.61 12.44 8.59
C LYS A 166 7.55 11.95 7.16
N VAL A 167 7.23 12.84 6.23
CA VAL A 167 7.27 12.56 4.79
C VAL A 167 8.72 12.63 4.32
N THR A 168 9.19 11.59 3.64
CA THR A 168 10.56 11.46 3.13
C THR A 168 10.65 11.60 1.61
N TYR A 169 9.53 11.41 0.92
CA TYR A 169 9.43 11.53 -0.53
C TYR A 169 7.99 11.87 -0.95
N ALA A 170 7.84 12.78 -1.92
CA ALA A 170 6.54 13.09 -2.53
C ALA A 170 6.77 13.62 -3.95
N ARG A 171 6.37 12.87 -4.99
CA ARG A 171 6.61 13.27 -6.38
C ARG A 171 5.58 12.72 -7.34
N TRP A 172 5.19 13.55 -8.30
CA TRP A 172 4.44 13.20 -9.50
C TRP A 172 5.37 12.88 -10.65
N ARG A 173 5.05 11.86 -11.43
CA ARG A 173 5.69 11.55 -12.71
C ARG A 173 4.62 11.21 -13.73
N GLN A 174 4.90 11.50 -14.99
CA GLN A 174 4.03 11.14 -16.11
C GLN A 174 4.68 10.01 -16.90
N GLU A 175 3.89 8.98 -17.20
CA GLU A 175 4.27 7.84 -18.03
C GLU A 175 3.18 7.62 -19.09
N GLY A 176 3.41 8.14 -20.31
CA GLY A 176 2.38 8.13 -21.36
C GLY A 176 1.11 8.86 -20.93
N THR A 177 -0.02 8.14 -20.88
CA THR A 177 -1.32 8.67 -20.45
C THR A 177 -1.54 8.58 -18.93
N GLU A 178 -0.60 7.99 -18.20
CA GLU A 178 -0.67 7.87 -16.73
C GLU A 178 0.06 9.01 -16.04
N LEU A 179 -0.56 9.53 -14.98
CA LEU A 179 0.03 10.45 -14.04
C LEU A 179 0.08 9.76 -12.67
N ILE A 180 1.28 9.60 -12.13
CA ILE A 180 1.57 8.73 -10.99
C ILE A 180 2.15 9.57 -9.86
N PHE A 181 1.50 9.56 -8.70
CA PHE A 181 1.99 10.19 -7.48
C PHE A 181 2.55 9.13 -6.52
N THR A 182 3.80 9.28 -6.11
CA THR A 182 4.42 8.44 -5.09
C THR A 182 4.73 9.27 -3.86
N ILE A 183 4.35 8.77 -2.69
CA ILE A 183 4.64 9.39 -1.39
C ILE A 183 5.15 8.36 -0.39
N ARG A 184 6.18 8.74 0.38
CA ARG A 184 6.76 7.91 1.45
C ARG A 184 6.74 8.66 2.77
N ALA A 185 6.46 7.94 3.84
CA ALA A 185 6.53 8.48 5.19
C ALA A 185 6.75 7.35 6.22
N ASN A 186 7.21 7.72 7.43
CA ASN A 186 7.26 6.78 8.55
C ASN A 186 5.87 6.24 8.92
N ARG A 187 4.83 7.06 8.75
CA ARG A 187 3.42 6.69 8.94
C ARG A 187 2.51 7.63 8.17
N PHE A 188 1.27 7.22 7.98
CA PHE A 188 0.20 8.05 7.43
C PHE A 188 -1.01 8.05 8.35
N LEU A 189 -1.75 9.16 8.37
CA LEU A 189 -3.04 9.27 9.00
C LEU A 189 -4.13 8.66 8.12
N ARG A 190 -5.27 8.33 8.71
CA ARG A 190 -6.43 7.85 7.94
C ARG A 190 -6.82 8.88 6.89
N ASN A 191 -7.02 8.44 5.63
CA ASN A 191 -7.38 9.27 4.47
C ASN A 191 -6.31 10.31 4.03
N MET A 192 -5.18 10.42 4.74
CA MET A 192 -4.17 11.48 4.51
C MET A 192 -3.68 11.53 3.06
N VAL A 193 -3.25 10.40 2.49
CA VAL A 193 -2.69 10.36 1.12
C VAL A 193 -3.74 10.79 0.10
N ARG A 194 -5.00 10.37 0.25
CA ARG A 194 -6.09 10.75 -0.65
C ARG A 194 -6.41 12.24 -0.55
N ALA A 195 -6.41 12.81 0.65
CA ALA A 195 -6.64 14.24 0.87
C ALA A 195 -5.49 15.07 0.27
N ILE A 196 -4.23 14.67 0.49
CA ILE A 196 -3.06 15.29 -0.15
C ILE A 196 -3.18 15.24 -1.67
N THR A 197 -3.44 14.06 -2.25
CA THR A 197 -3.58 13.87 -3.69
C THR A 197 -4.67 14.76 -4.28
N GLY A 198 -5.85 14.79 -3.66
CA GLY A 198 -6.96 15.62 -4.14
C GLY A 198 -6.67 17.12 -4.05
N THR A 199 -5.95 17.56 -3.01
CA THR A 199 -5.53 18.97 -2.86
C THR A 199 -4.46 19.33 -3.90
N LEU A 200 -3.48 18.44 -4.16
CA LEU A 200 -2.47 18.63 -5.22
C LEU A 200 -3.10 18.68 -6.62
N VAL A 201 -4.14 17.89 -6.88
CA VAL A 201 -4.92 18.00 -8.13
C VAL A 201 -5.59 19.40 -8.24
N GLY A 202 -5.99 19.99 -7.12
CA GLY A 202 -6.45 21.38 -7.07
C GLY A 202 -5.38 22.38 -7.54
N VAL A 203 -4.11 22.17 -7.14
CA VAL A 203 -2.97 22.94 -7.65
C VAL A 203 -2.79 22.74 -9.15
N GLY A 204 -2.75 21.50 -9.62
CA GLY A 204 -2.58 21.18 -11.05
C GLY A 204 -3.69 21.74 -11.95
N ARG A 205 -4.87 22.03 -11.37
CA ARG A 205 -6.01 22.71 -12.04
C ARG A 205 -5.90 24.23 -12.03
N GLY A 206 -4.85 24.81 -11.43
CA GLY A 206 -4.72 26.24 -11.21
C GLY A 206 -5.76 26.84 -10.24
N LYS A 207 -6.41 26.02 -9.39
CA LYS A 207 -7.37 26.51 -8.38
C LYS A 207 -6.68 27.07 -7.13
N MET A 208 -5.42 26.76 -6.95
CA MET A 208 -4.54 27.26 -5.89
C MET A 208 -3.09 27.20 -6.36
N THR A 209 -2.27 28.08 -5.80
CA THR A 209 -0.82 28.10 -6.03
C THR A 209 -0.07 27.09 -5.14
N PRO A 210 1.20 26.72 -5.44
CA PRO A 210 2.04 25.95 -4.54
C PRO A 210 2.20 26.59 -3.15
N ASP A 211 2.29 27.92 -3.04
CA ASP A 211 2.40 28.63 -1.77
C ASP A 211 1.09 28.58 -0.96
N GLU A 212 -0.06 28.64 -1.62
CA GLU A 212 -1.35 28.42 -0.95
C GLU A 212 -1.46 27.00 -0.41
N PHE A 213 -0.98 25.98 -1.16
CA PHE A 213 -0.90 24.60 -0.65
C PHE A 213 -0.02 24.50 0.59
N ARG A 214 1.15 25.17 0.60
CA ARG A 214 2.00 25.27 1.78
C ARG A 214 1.26 25.91 2.96
N SER A 215 0.52 26.98 2.72
CA SER A 215 -0.27 27.67 3.74
C SER A 215 -1.39 26.80 4.31
N ILE A 216 -1.99 25.93 3.48
CA ILE A 216 -2.99 24.94 3.89
C ILE A 216 -2.38 23.94 4.88
N ILE A 217 -1.17 23.43 4.65
CA ILE A 217 -0.49 22.51 5.59
C ILE A 217 -0.25 23.25 6.91
N ALA A 218 0.32 24.47 6.84
CA ALA A 218 0.68 25.26 8.01
C ALA A 218 -0.52 25.63 8.89
N ALA A 219 -1.71 25.76 8.30
CA ALA A 219 -2.93 26.14 9.01
C ALA A 219 -3.42 25.10 10.01
N ARG A 220 -3.07 23.80 9.86
CA ARG A 220 -3.54 22.70 10.71
C ARG A 220 -5.06 22.62 10.84
N ASP A 221 -5.76 23.00 9.80
CA ASP A 221 -7.21 23.10 9.74
C ASP A 221 -7.76 22.11 8.69
N LEU A 222 -8.52 21.12 9.17
CA LEU A 222 -9.17 20.08 8.36
C LEU A 222 -10.11 20.64 7.27
N SER A 223 -10.71 21.81 7.49
CA SER A 223 -11.64 22.41 6.55
C SER A 223 -10.96 22.95 5.29
N ARG A 224 -9.64 23.18 5.36
CA ARG A 224 -8.85 23.73 4.26
C ARG A 224 -8.37 22.69 3.25
N ALA A 225 -8.38 21.40 3.59
CA ALA A 225 -8.04 20.35 2.66
C ALA A 225 -9.03 20.29 1.49
N GLY A 226 -8.53 20.02 0.30
CA GLY A 226 -9.36 19.73 -0.86
C GLY A 226 -10.14 18.42 -0.71
N SER A 227 -11.05 18.14 -1.64
CA SER A 227 -11.76 16.87 -1.70
C SER A 227 -10.78 15.70 -1.83
N SER A 228 -10.99 14.63 -1.07
CA SER A 228 -10.15 13.43 -1.16
C SER A 228 -10.24 12.78 -2.53
N ALA A 229 -9.10 12.39 -3.08
CA ALA A 229 -9.04 11.63 -4.32
C ALA A 229 -9.77 10.28 -4.20
N PRO A 230 -10.36 9.73 -5.28
CA PRO A 230 -11.02 8.44 -5.29
C PRO A 230 -10.12 7.29 -4.77
N ALA A 231 -10.70 6.33 -4.06
CA ALA A 231 -9.94 5.26 -3.42
C ALA A 231 -9.27 4.30 -4.41
N GLN A 232 -9.93 4.01 -5.54
CA GLN A 232 -9.47 3.03 -6.54
C GLN A 232 -8.14 3.37 -7.20
N GLY A 233 -7.67 4.61 -7.13
CA GLY A 233 -6.34 4.98 -7.62
C GLY A 233 -5.22 4.75 -6.62
N LEU A 234 -5.52 4.46 -5.36
CA LEU A 234 -4.54 4.39 -4.28
C LEU A 234 -4.07 2.96 -3.99
N PHE A 235 -2.76 2.79 -3.95
CA PHE A 235 -2.09 1.53 -3.60
C PHE A 235 -1.07 1.75 -2.49
N LEU A 236 -1.09 0.89 -1.47
CA LEU A 236 0.08 0.69 -0.62
C LEU A 236 1.08 -0.16 -1.41
N THR A 237 2.22 0.42 -1.76
CA THR A 237 3.20 -0.20 -2.68
C THR A 237 4.44 -0.74 -1.98
N ALA A 238 4.72 -0.30 -0.76
CA ALA A 238 5.76 -0.90 0.06
C ALA A 238 5.54 -0.65 1.56
N VAL A 239 5.92 -1.63 2.37
CA VAL A 239 6.11 -1.50 3.82
C VAL A 239 7.51 -2.00 4.16
N ARG A 240 8.37 -1.11 4.68
CA ARG A 240 9.76 -1.45 4.98
C ARG A 240 9.96 -1.68 6.47
N TYR A 241 10.72 -2.71 6.78
CA TYR A 241 11.10 -3.12 8.14
C TYR A 241 12.62 -3.17 8.29
N PRO A 242 13.15 -2.97 9.51
CA PRO A 242 14.53 -3.28 9.82
C PRO A 242 14.83 -4.78 9.61
N GLU A 243 15.96 -5.12 9.01
CA GLU A 243 16.29 -6.53 8.71
C GLU A 243 16.49 -7.39 9.96
N GLU A 244 16.89 -6.81 11.07
CA GLU A 244 17.11 -7.50 12.34
C GLU A 244 15.85 -8.11 12.98
N ILE A 245 14.66 -7.81 12.47
CA ILE A 245 13.43 -8.46 12.96
C ILE A 245 13.24 -9.86 12.35
N PHE A 246 13.84 -10.13 11.20
CA PHE A 246 13.73 -11.41 10.48
C PHE A 246 14.73 -12.41 11.03
N LEU A 247 14.26 -13.64 11.30
CA LEU A 247 15.10 -14.71 11.83
C LEU A 247 15.59 -15.67 10.75
N ASP A 248 14.96 -15.65 9.56
CA ASP A 248 15.36 -16.44 8.42
C ASP A 248 16.37 -15.63 7.59
N SER A 249 17.55 -16.18 7.29
CA SER A 249 18.45 -15.61 6.32
C SER A 249 17.79 -15.59 4.94
N ASP A 250 17.72 -14.43 4.31
CA ASP A 250 17.34 -14.30 2.90
C ASP A 250 18.43 -14.94 2.03
N THR A 251 18.37 -16.27 1.86
CA THR A 251 19.03 -16.91 0.72
C THR A 251 18.04 -16.81 -0.44
N PRO A 252 18.26 -15.92 -1.43
CA PRO A 252 17.40 -15.91 -2.61
C PRO A 252 17.58 -17.24 -3.33
N SER A 253 16.57 -18.10 -3.29
CA SER A 253 16.49 -19.29 -4.13
C SER A 253 16.15 -18.89 -5.58
N HIS A 254 17.00 -18.08 -6.19
CA HIS A 254 17.02 -17.80 -7.62
C HIS A 254 18.31 -18.32 -8.25
N GLN A 255 18.53 -19.62 -8.15
CA GLN A 255 19.19 -20.32 -9.22
C GLN A 255 18.13 -20.76 -10.22
N ILE A 256 17.74 -19.85 -11.11
CA ILE A 256 17.19 -20.25 -12.41
C ILE A 256 18.35 -20.98 -13.10
N GLY A 257 18.23 -22.31 -13.15
CA GLY A 257 19.17 -23.16 -13.86
C GLY A 257 19.32 -22.62 -15.29
N ARG A 258 20.50 -22.14 -15.64
CA ARG A 258 20.90 -21.96 -17.03
C ARG A 258 20.89 -23.35 -17.65
N ALA A 259 19.77 -23.71 -18.27
CA ALA A 259 19.75 -24.81 -19.22
C ALA A 259 20.65 -24.38 -20.36
N SER A 260 21.84 -25.00 -20.43
CA SER A 260 22.74 -24.95 -21.56
C SER A 260 22.02 -25.60 -22.74
N CYS A 261 21.43 -24.81 -23.61
CA CYS A 261 21.05 -25.25 -24.95
C CYS A 261 22.34 -25.59 -25.71
N ARG A 262 22.75 -26.85 -25.70
CA ARG A 262 23.65 -27.37 -26.74
C ARG A 262 22.84 -27.43 -28.02
N GLU A 263 23.23 -26.62 -29.00
CA GLU A 263 22.84 -26.72 -30.39
C GLU A 263 22.97 -28.15 -30.87
N ARG A 264 21.88 -28.80 -31.23
CA ARG A 264 21.90 -29.92 -32.20
C ARG A 264 21.43 -29.32 -33.53
N VAL A 265 22.42 -29.04 -34.38
CA VAL A 265 22.21 -28.86 -35.80
C VAL A 265 21.70 -30.19 -36.34
N CYS A 266 20.46 -30.30 -36.76
CA CYS A 266 19.98 -31.33 -37.64
C CYS A 266 19.95 -30.77 -39.05
N LEU A 267 20.96 -31.13 -39.84
CA LEU A 267 20.93 -31.11 -41.31
C LEU A 267 19.95 -32.18 -41.78
N TYR A 268 18.93 -31.78 -42.55
CA TYR A 268 18.23 -32.65 -43.48
C TYR A 268 18.18 -31.98 -44.85
N VAL A 269 18.65 -32.75 -45.80
CA VAL A 269 18.68 -32.56 -47.27
C VAL A 269 17.27 -32.34 -47.84
#